data_be94473f5f42beded18da84d180cc7f0
#
_entry.id   be94473f5f42beded18da84d180cc7f0
#
_cell.length_a   1.000
_cell.length_b   1.000
_cell.length_c   1.000
_cell.angle_alpha   90.00
_cell.angle_beta   90.00
_cell.angle_gamma   90.00
#
_symmetry.space_group_name_H-M   'P 1'
#
loop_
_entity.id
_entity.type
_entity.pdbx_description
1 polymer ?
#
loop_
_entity_poly.entity_id
_entity_poly.type
_entity_poly.pdbx_seq_one_letter_code
_entity_poly.pdbx_strand_id
1 'polypeptide(L)'
;MKKYLLATVVCLATMALTVPAASAQSVGGCQLQGTANFSPGLGAGSQPFSYNFGGNLSSCQSSQSGVPLSGTEAAGQTVTEQVHNSVTGATDTVTYQEPIPTGTGGCASSTTSGEALTTWADGSTTVVSYTTSGAAAAVQLSGSVVPSMTLTAVNAQSGDPTTFTISTTRYAGDSASGLLTFQPPDPTACNTSTGVTSATISGGIGLAG
;
A
#
# COMPACT_ATOMS: atom_id res chain seq x y z
N MET A 1 78.08 30.76 -15.58
CA MET A 1 77.36 29.97 -14.55
C MET A 1 75.88 29.94 -14.96
N LYS A 2 75.43 28.84 -15.59
CA LYS A 2 74.07 28.67 -16.04
C LYS A 2 73.32 27.83 -14.97
N LYS A 3 72.27 28.40 -14.41
CA LYS A 3 71.40 27.73 -13.43
C LYS A 3 70.23 27.10 -14.21
N TYR A 4 70.12 25.76 -14.22
CA TYR A 4 68.97 25.02 -14.75
C TYR A 4 67.91 24.89 -13.66
N LEU A 5 66.70 25.45 -13.88
CA LEU A 5 65.53 25.19 -13.09
C LEU A 5 64.85 23.93 -13.66
N LEU A 6 64.78 22.87 -12.86
CA LEU A 6 63.93 21.72 -13.14
C LEU A 6 62.49 22.05 -12.64
N ALA A 7 61.55 22.09 -13.55
CA ALA A 7 60.11 22.17 -13.23
C ALA A 7 59.55 20.75 -13.19
N THR A 8 59.21 20.26 -12.04
CA THR A 8 58.53 18.97 -11.82
C THR A 8 57.00 19.18 -12.01
N VAL A 9 56.48 18.66 -13.11
CA VAL A 9 55.02 18.61 -13.38
C VAL A 9 54.45 17.39 -12.65
N VAL A 10 53.66 17.63 -11.58
CA VAL A 10 52.92 16.59 -10.89
C VAL A 10 51.55 16.47 -11.58
N CYS A 11 51.37 15.41 -12.39
CA CYS A 11 50.07 15.03 -12.94
C CYS A 11 49.23 14.35 -11.84
N LEU A 12 48.27 15.08 -11.26
CA LEU A 12 47.20 14.46 -10.45
C LEU A 12 46.17 13.83 -11.42
N ALA A 13 46.22 12.50 -11.50
CA ALA A 13 45.17 11.74 -12.17
C ALA A 13 43.98 11.61 -11.20
N THR A 14 42.94 12.42 -11.39
CA THR A 14 41.65 12.28 -10.71
C THR A 14 40.90 11.11 -11.35
N MET A 15 40.92 9.94 -10.70
CA MET A 15 40.02 8.83 -11.02
C MET A 15 38.61 9.21 -10.56
N ALA A 16 37.77 9.64 -11.50
CA ALA A 16 36.34 9.75 -11.29
C ALA A 16 35.73 8.34 -11.14
N LEU A 17 35.45 7.92 -9.92
CA LEU A 17 34.64 6.75 -9.65
C LEU A 17 33.20 7.05 -10.07
N THR A 18 32.83 6.67 -11.29
CA THR A 18 31.43 6.63 -11.70
C THR A 18 30.77 5.46 -11.00
N VAL A 19 30.13 5.71 -9.85
CA VAL A 19 29.21 4.76 -9.25
C VAL A 19 27.99 4.70 -10.19
N PRO A 20 27.68 3.53 -10.79
CA PRO A 20 26.43 3.41 -11.52
C PRO A 20 25.30 3.60 -10.52
N ALA A 21 24.51 4.67 -10.66
CA ALA A 21 23.24 4.79 -9.98
C ALA A 21 22.37 3.62 -10.51
N ALA A 22 22.18 2.58 -9.71
CA ALA A 22 21.15 1.61 -9.95
C ALA A 22 19.82 2.36 -9.84
N SER A 23 19.31 2.83 -10.98
CA SER A 23 17.95 3.34 -11.06
C SER A 23 17.03 2.15 -10.83
N ALA A 24 16.39 2.09 -9.67
CA ALA A 24 15.25 1.20 -9.48
C ALA A 24 14.26 1.50 -10.61
N GLN A 25 14.06 0.53 -11.51
CA GLN A 25 13.10 0.70 -12.59
C GLN A 25 11.72 0.68 -11.95
N SER A 26 11.03 1.81 -11.98
CA SER A 26 9.62 1.86 -11.60
C SER A 26 8.84 0.95 -12.56
N VAL A 27 8.31 -0.15 -12.05
CA VAL A 27 7.54 -1.12 -12.84
C VAL A 27 6.15 -0.60 -13.13
N GLY A 28 5.60 0.21 -12.22
CA GLY A 28 4.31 0.87 -12.41
C GLY A 28 4.02 1.94 -11.37
N GLY A 29 3.08 2.81 -11.68
CA GLY A 29 2.58 3.83 -10.76
C GLY A 29 1.19 4.29 -11.13
N CYS A 30 0.36 4.59 -10.12
CA CYS A 30 -1.03 5.03 -10.26
C CYS A 30 -1.31 6.22 -9.36
N GLN A 31 -2.38 6.96 -9.69
CA GLN A 31 -3.04 7.86 -8.76
C GLN A 31 -4.07 7.07 -7.96
N LEU A 32 -3.95 7.10 -6.63
CA LEU A 32 -4.89 6.52 -5.69
C LEU A 32 -5.82 7.60 -5.17
N GLN A 33 -7.11 7.30 -5.08
CA GLN A 33 -8.10 8.12 -4.38
C GLN A 33 -9.13 7.21 -3.70
N GLY A 34 -9.33 7.38 -2.40
CA GLY A 34 -10.25 6.55 -1.64
C GLY A 34 -10.59 7.13 -0.29
N THR A 35 -11.26 6.33 0.54
CA THR A 35 -11.68 6.69 1.89
C THR A 35 -11.19 5.64 2.87
N ALA A 36 -10.54 6.10 3.94
CA ALA A 36 -10.23 5.30 5.12
C ALA A 36 -11.25 5.59 6.23
N ASN A 37 -11.71 4.53 6.93
CA ASN A 37 -12.57 4.64 8.10
C ASN A 37 -11.84 4.07 9.32
N PHE A 38 -11.76 4.81 10.41
CA PHE A 38 -10.95 4.52 11.59
C PHE A 38 -11.81 4.11 12.79
N SER A 39 -11.37 3.11 13.52
CA SER A 39 -12.00 2.64 14.76
C SER A 39 -10.96 2.30 15.84
N PRO A 40 -10.95 3.00 16.99
CA PRO A 40 -11.64 4.26 17.25
C PRO A 40 -11.15 5.40 16.36
N GLY A 41 -11.91 6.52 16.32
CA GLY A 41 -11.51 7.70 15.55
C GLY A 41 -10.20 8.32 16.06
N LEU A 42 -9.44 8.94 15.14
CA LEU A 42 -8.15 9.55 15.44
C LEU A 42 -8.35 10.87 16.21
N GLY A 43 -7.84 10.94 17.44
CA GLY A 43 -7.87 12.12 18.26
C GLY A 43 -6.56 12.91 18.27
N ALA A 44 -6.45 13.89 19.17
CA ALA A 44 -5.22 14.66 19.39
C ALA A 44 -4.12 13.81 20.06
N GLY A 45 -4.50 12.81 20.86
CA GLY A 45 -3.58 11.89 21.54
C GLY A 45 -3.26 10.67 20.70
N SER A 46 -2.13 10.03 21.00
CA SER A 46 -1.74 8.76 20.37
C SER A 46 -2.47 7.60 21.05
N GLN A 47 -3.13 6.75 20.25
CA GLN A 47 -3.80 5.53 20.69
C GLN A 47 -3.75 4.45 19.60
N PRO A 48 -3.94 3.16 19.96
CA PRO A 48 -4.15 2.11 18.98
C PRO A 48 -5.48 2.31 18.24
N PHE A 49 -5.49 1.99 16.95
CA PHE A 49 -6.69 1.98 16.11
C PHE A 49 -6.59 0.89 15.03
N SER A 50 -7.73 0.54 14.48
CA SER A 50 -7.85 -0.23 13.24
C SER A 50 -8.54 0.61 12.18
N TYR A 51 -8.44 0.21 10.92
CA TYR A 51 -9.15 0.90 9.85
C TYR A 51 -9.48 -0.04 8.69
N ASN A 52 -10.40 0.37 7.86
CA ASN A 52 -10.56 -0.16 6.53
C ASN A 52 -10.36 0.96 5.50
N PHE A 53 -9.99 0.57 4.30
CA PHE A 53 -9.79 1.48 3.18
C PHE A 53 -10.44 0.90 1.93
N GLY A 54 -11.04 1.77 1.12
CA GLY A 54 -11.50 1.44 -0.23
C GLY A 54 -11.26 2.62 -1.15
N GLY A 55 -10.69 2.36 -2.32
CA GLY A 55 -10.32 3.39 -3.27
C GLY A 55 -10.20 2.91 -4.71
N ASN A 56 -9.96 3.86 -5.60
CA ASN A 56 -9.76 3.63 -7.01
C ASN A 56 -8.35 4.02 -7.43
N LEU A 57 -7.77 3.23 -8.32
CA LEU A 57 -6.54 3.50 -9.03
C LEU A 57 -6.87 4.04 -10.41
N SER A 58 -6.23 5.12 -10.79
CA SER A 58 -6.40 5.76 -12.10
C SER A 58 -5.08 6.26 -12.65
N SER A 59 -5.06 6.61 -13.93
CA SER A 59 -3.86 7.13 -14.59
C SER A 59 -2.63 6.25 -14.39
N CYS A 60 -2.86 4.93 -14.34
CA CYS A 60 -1.78 3.98 -14.14
C CYS A 60 -0.85 3.95 -15.34
N GLN A 61 0.45 3.92 -15.08
CA GLN A 61 1.50 3.80 -16.07
C GLN A 61 2.42 2.66 -15.65
N SER A 62 2.95 1.91 -16.64
CA SER A 62 3.89 0.84 -16.39
C SER A 62 4.86 0.70 -17.53
N SER A 63 6.07 0.23 -17.24
CA SER A 63 7.04 -0.20 -18.23
C SER A 63 6.70 -1.56 -18.84
N GLN A 64 5.79 -2.32 -18.23
CA GLN A 64 5.32 -3.60 -18.76
C GLN A 64 4.20 -3.37 -19.78
N SER A 65 4.19 -4.14 -20.86
CA SER A 65 3.13 -4.10 -21.87
C SER A 65 1.85 -4.78 -21.37
N GLY A 66 0.67 -4.29 -21.82
CA GLY A 66 -0.61 -4.88 -21.48
C GLY A 66 -1.06 -4.68 -20.04
N VAL A 67 -0.55 -3.66 -19.37
CA VAL A 67 -0.94 -3.34 -17.99
C VAL A 67 -2.24 -2.52 -17.98
N PRO A 68 -3.21 -2.85 -17.10
CA PRO A 68 -4.41 -2.05 -16.91
C PRO A 68 -4.08 -0.62 -16.49
N LEU A 69 -4.86 0.34 -16.99
CA LEU A 69 -4.71 1.76 -16.67
C LEU A 69 -5.47 2.17 -15.40
N SER A 70 -6.17 1.22 -14.78
CA SER A 70 -7.00 1.44 -13.58
C SER A 70 -7.20 0.15 -12.79
N GLY A 71 -7.70 0.29 -11.58
CA GLY A 71 -8.07 -0.80 -10.68
C GLY A 71 -8.79 -0.25 -9.45
N THR A 72 -9.04 -1.12 -8.50
CA THR A 72 -9.53 -0.79 -7.15
C THR A 72 -8.51 -1.23 -6.11
N GLU A 73 -8.46 -0.53 -5.00
CA GLU A 73 -7.61 -0.84 -3.86
C GLU A 73 -8.49 -1.04 -2.63
N ALA A 74 -8.27 -2.13 -1.91
CA ALA A 74 -9.00 -2.46 -0.70
C ALA A 74 -8.05 -2.89 0.42
N ALA A 75 -8.36 -2.57 1.66
CA ALA A 75 -7.68 -3.06 2.84
C ALA A 75 -8.67 -3.15 4.01
N GLY A 76 -8.78 -4.31 4.65
CA GLY A 76 -9.71 -4.55 5.75
C GLY A 76 -11.18 -4.53 5.32
N GLN A 77 -11.47 -4.78 4.05
CA GLN A 77 -12.83 -4.89 3.50
C GLN A 77 -13.34 -6.33 3.56
N THR A 78 -14.58 -6.53 3.18
CA THR A 78 -15.16 -7.87 3.01
C THR A 78 -15.34 -8.20 1.54
N VAL A 79 -15.12 -9.47 1.21
CA VAL A 79 -15.33 -10.04 -0.11
C VAL A 79 -16.36 -11.17 -0.01
N THR A 80 -17.27 -11.27 -0.95
CA THR A 80 -18.30 -12.31 -0.98
C THR A 80 -18.00 -13.27 -2.13
N GLU A 81 -17.92 -14.58 -1.78
CA GLU A 81 -17.58 -15.66 -2.71
C GLU A 81 -18.63 -16.74 -2.74
N GLN A 82 -18.76 -17.40 -3.89
CA GLN A 82 -19.56 -18.61 -4.05
C GLN A 82 -18.67 -19.83 -3.79
N VAL A 83 -19.00 -20.60 -2.78
CA VAL A 83 -18.16 -21.72 -2.31
C VAL A 83 -18.95 -23.02 -2.31
N HIS A 84 -18.24 -24.14 -2.48
CA HIS A 84 -18.84 -25.47 -2.36
C HIS A 84 -18.88 -25.89 -0.88
N ASN A 85 -20.09 -26.19 -0.38
CA ASN A 85 -20.28 -26.70 0.95
C ASN A 85 -20.03 -28.24 0.95
N SER A 86 -19.04 -28.67 1.70
CA SER A 86 -18.59 -30.08 1.73
C SER A 86 -19.58 -31.03 2.43
N VAL A 87 -20.54 -30.52 3.20
CA VAL A 87 -21.55 -31.33 3.93
C VAL A 87 -22.82 -31.48 3.12
N THR A 88 -23.30 -30.39 2.52
CA THR A 88 -24.57 -30.38 1.78
C THR A 88 -24.41 -30.67 0.29
N GLY A 89 -23.21 -30.46 -0.26
CA GLY A 89 -22.92 -30.50 -1.70
C GLY A 89 -23.47 -29.30 -2.46
N ALA A 90 -24.06 -28.32 -1.78
CA ALA A 90 -24.60 -27.11 -2.39
C ALA A 90 -23.51 -26.05 -2.63
N THR A 91 -23.86 -25.02 -3.38
CA THR A 91 -23.07 -23.77 -3.50
C THR A 91 -23.66 -22.76 -2.55
N ASP A 92 -22.86 -22.32 -1.60
CA ASP A 92 -23.22 -21.32 -0.60
C ASP A 92 -22.52 -19.97 -0.86
N THR A 93 -23.12 -18.91 -0.38
CA THR A 93 -22.54 -17.57 -0.44
C THR A 93 -21.90 -17.23 0.88
N VAL A 94 -20.56 -17.13 0.91
CA VAL A 94 -19.78 -16.84 2.12
C VAL A 94 -19.11 -15.47 1.99
N THR A 95 -19.20 -14.68 3.04
CA THR A 95 -18.49 -13.41 3.18
C THR A 95 -17.19 -13.63 3.95
N TYR A 96 -16.09 -13.17 3.39
CA TYR A 96 -14.75 -13.25 3.96
C TYR A 96 -14.23 -11.86 4.30
N GLN A 97 -13.59 -11.72 5.44
CA GLN A 97 -12.93 -10.51 5.92
C GLN A 97 -11.46 -10.55 5.55
N GLU A 98 -10.99 -9.52 4.86
CA GLU A 98 -9.56 -9.24 4.69
C GLU A 98 -8.88 -9.01 6.05
N PRO A 99 -7.56 -9.23 6.20
CA PRO A 99 -6.82 -8.82 7.37
C PRO A 99 -7.05 -7.33 7.66
N ILE A 100 -7.53 -7.03 8.87
CA ILE A 100 -7.84 -5.64 9.26
C ILE A 100 -6.54 -4.91 9.57
N PRO A 101 -6.19 -3.84 8.84
CA PRO A 101 -5.02 -3.04 9.13
C PRO A 101 -5.13 -2.35 10.49
N THR A 102 -3.98 -2.22 11.16
CA THR A 102 -3.90 -1.60 12.48
C THR A 102 -2.87 -0.49 12.50
N GLY A 103 -2.99 0.40 13.48
CA GLY A 103 -2.04 1.47 13.67
C GLY A 103 -1.99 1.99 15.09
N THR A 104 -1.05 2.88 15.31
CA THR A 104 -0.91 3.64 16.55
C THR A 104 -0.63 5.09 16.20
N GLY A 105 -1.31 6.02 16.87
CA GLY A 105 -1.12 7.44 16.64
C GLY A 105 -2.41 8.23 16.84
N GLY A 106 -2.42 9.42 16.29
CA GLY A 106 -3.54 10.35 16.27
C GLY A 106 -3.45 11.25 15.03
N CYS A 107 -4.19 12.36 15.04
CA CYS A 107 -4.25 13.25 13.89
C CYS A 107 -2.91 13.90 13.51
N ALA A 108 -2.01 14.15 14.48
CA ALA A 108 -0.75 14.81 14.22
C ALA A 108 0.30 13.86 13.60
N SER A 109 0.28 12.60 14.02
CA SER A 109 1.19 11.58 13.51
C SER A 109 0.65 10.18 13.79
N SER A 110 0.93 9.26 12.90
CA SER A 110 0.54 7.86 13.04
C SER A 110 1.49 6.93 12.29
N THR A 111 1.53 5.68 12.74
CA THR A 111 2.13 4.57 11.98
C THR A 111 1.09 3.48 11.82
N THR A 112 1.04 2.84 10.67
CA THR A 112 0.14 1.72 10.42
C THR A 112 0.85 0.57 9.74
N SER A 113 0.25 -0.61 9.80
CA SER A 113 0.65 -1.78 9.01
C SER A 113 -0.58 -2.59 8.61
N GLY A 114 -0.47 -3.27 7.48
CA GLY A 114 -1.55 -4.11 6.96
C GLY A 114 -1.20 -4.74 5.63
N GLU A 115 -2.22 -5.36 5.07
CA GLU A 115 -2.22 -5.86 3.70
C GLU A 115 -3.32 -5.16 2.91
N ALA A 116 -3.06 -4.89 1.63
CA ALA A 116 -4.00 -4.31 0.70
C ALA A 116 -4.11 -5.19 -0.55
N LEU A 117 -5.30 -5.27 -1.09
CA LEU A 117 -5.62 -5.97 -2.32
C LEU A 117 -5.91 -4.97 -3.43
N THR A 118 -5.08 -4.97 -4.46
CA THR A 118 -5.39 -4.32 -5.73
C THR A 118 -6.10 -5.33 -6.65
N THR A 119 -7.28 -4.98 -7.13
CA THR A 119 -7.96 -5.68 -8.23
C THR A 119 -7.89 -4.80 -9.48
N TRP A 120 -7.13 -5.23 -10.47
CA TRP A 120 -6.93 -4.51 -11.72
C TRP A 120 -8.15 -4.63 -12.65
N ALA A 121 -8.30 -3.69 -13.59
CA ALA A 121 -9.43 -3.67 -14.52
C ALA A 121 -9.51 -4.91 -15.44
N ASP A 122 -8.43 -5.67 -15.58
CA ASP A 122 -8.41 -6.96 -16.32
C ASP A 122 -8.71 -8.17 -15.43
N GLY A 123 -9.03 -7.96 -14.14
CA GLY A 123 -9.29 -9.01 -13.16
C GLY A 123 -8.04 -9.63 -12.52
N SER A 124 -6.84 -9.21 -12.92
CA SER A 124 -5.62 -9.62 -12.22
C SER A 124 -5.51 -8.95 -10.84
N THR A 125 -4.72 -9.52 -9.95
CA THR A 125 -4.63 -9.13 -8.55
C THR A 125 -3.18 -8.88 -8.11
N THR A 126 -3.00 -7.96 -7.17
CA THR A 126 -1.74 -7.69 -6.49
C THR A 126 -2.02 -7.53 -5.00
N VAL A 127 -1.34 -8.29 -4.17
CA VAL A 127 -1.40 -8.15 -2.71
C VAL A 127 -0.14 -7.44 -2.23
N VAL A 128 -0.31 -6.35 -1.48
CA VAL A 128 0.79 -5.56 -0.92
C VAL A 128 0.76 -5.65 0.60
N SER A 129 1.82 -6.15 1.21
CA SER A 129 2.07 -5.95 2.64
C SER A 129 2.77 -4.61 2.83
N TYR A 130 2.21 -3.72 3.64
CA TYR A 130 2.69 -2.35 3.75
C TYR A 130 2.78 -1.84 5.18
N THR A 131 3.58 -0.79 5.34
CA THR A 131 3.59 0.10 6.50
C THR A 131 3.40 1.53 6.05
N THR A 132 2.81 2.36 6.91
CA THR A 132 2.75 3.80 6.67
C THR A 132 3.33 4.59 7.83
N SER A 133 3.82 5.78 7.51
CA SER A 133 4.21 6.80 8.48
C SER A 133 3.53 8.10 8.09
N GLY A 134 2.65 8.58 8.98
CA GLY A 134 1.91 9.83 8.81
C GLY A 134 2.48 10.94 9.65
N ALA A 135 2.60 12.13 9.07
CA ALA A 135 2.95 13.37 9.76
C ALA A 135 2.06 14.50 9.22
N ALA A 136 1.22 15.06 10.08
CA ALA A 136 0.17 16.00 9.69
C ALA A 136 -0.70 15.42 8.53
N ALA A 137 -0.77 16.10 7.39
CA ALA A 137 -1.57 15.66 6.24
C ALA A 137 -0.80 14.74 5.27
N ALA A 138 0.48 14.48 5.50
CA ALA A 138 1.30 13.65 4.62
C ALA A 138 1.43 12.22 5.18
N VAL A 139 1.26 11.23 4.31
CA VAL A 139 1.42 9.80 4.65
C VAL A 139 2.38 9.16 3.65
N GLN A 140 3.49 8.68 4.14
CA GLN A 140 4.43 7.88 3.38
C GLN A 140 4.10 6.40 3.53
N LEU A 141 3.98 5.70 2.40
CA LEU A 141 3.76 4.25 2.34
C LEU A 141 5.03 3.57 1.85
N SER A 142 5.37 2.45 2.47
CA SER A 142 6.39 1.52 2.00
C SER A 142 5.93 0.08 2.22
N GLY A 143 6.31 -0.83 1.31
CA GLY A 143 5.87 -2.22 1.38
C GLY A 143 6.49 -3.09 0.31
N SER A 144 5.95 -4.28 0.18
CA SER A 144 6.34 -5.24 -0.86
C SER A 144 5.12 -6.03 -1.33
N VAL A 145 5.17 -6.44 -2.59
CA VAL A 145 4.17 -7.36 -3.15
C VAL A 145 4.42 -8.75 -2.60
N VAL A 146 3.40 -9.32 -1.94
CA VAL A 146 3.43 -10.66 -1.34
C VAL A 146 2.67 -11.66 -2.20
N PRO A 147 2.96 -12.97 -2.09
CA PRO A 147 2.37 -13.99 -2.95
C PRO A 147 0.85 -14.10 -2.85
N SER A 148 0.29 -13.88 -1.66
CA SER A 148 -1.14 -14.04 -1.43
C SER A 148 -1.58 -13.39 -0.13
N MET A 149 -2.90 -13.19 0.01
CA MET A 149 -3.62 -12.80 1.23
C MET A 149 -4.60 -13.89 1.61
N THR A 150 -4.72 -14.18 2.91
CA THR A 150 -5.73 -15.13 3.42
C THR A 150 -6.82 -14.37 4.14
N LEU A 151 -8.06 -14.53 3.68
CA LEU A 151 -9.27 -13.96 4.24
C LEU A 151 -9.95 -14.96 5.16
N THR A 152 -10.64 -14.47 6.19
CA THR A 152 -11.37 -15.33 7.17
C THR A 152 -12.87 -15.16 6.99
N ALA A 153 -13.60 -16.26 6.92
CA ALA A 153 -15.05 -16.23 6.79
C ALA A 153 -15.72 -15.62 8.03
N VAL A 154 -16.71 -14.77 7.81
CA VAL A 154 -17.50 -14.15 8.89
C VAL A 154 -18.90 -14.72 9.04
N ASN A 155 -19.38 -15.49 8.06
CA ASN A 155 -20.71 -16.12 8.07
C ASN A 155 -20.73 -17.56 7.56
N ALA A 156 -19.60 -18.28 7.60
CA ALA A 156 -19.51 -19.66 7.14
C ALA A 156 -20.43 -20.60 7.94
N GLN A 157 -21.13 -21.47 7.23
CA GLN A 157 -21.93 -22.55 7.79
C GLN A 157 -21.08 -23.82 7.97
N SER A 158 -21.63 -24.84 8.62
CA SER A 158 -20.95 -26.15 8.70
C SER A 158 -20.75 -26.72 7.31
N GLY A 159 -19.51 -27.02 6.95
CA GLY A 159 -19.13 -27.51 5.63
C GLY A 159 -18.61 -26.47 4.66
N ASP A 160 -18.76 -25.17 4.96
CA ASP A 160 -18.16 -24.11 4.16
C ASP A 160 -16.68 -23.95 4.49
N PRO A 161 -15.85 -23.50 3.53
CA PRO A 161 -14.48 -23.07 3.79
C PRO A 161 -14.44 -21.90 4.78
N THR A 162 -13.66 -22.03 5.84
CA THR A 162 -13.48 -20.98 6.84
C THR A 162 -12.47 -19.91 6.43
N THR A 163 -11.69 -20.18 5.38
CA THR A 163 -10.70 -19.26 4.81
C THR A 163 -10.79 -19.25 3.30
N PHE A 164 -10.43 -18.12 2.71
CA PHE A 164 -10.30 -17.92 1.26
C PHE A 164 -8.97 -17.25 0.97
N THR A 165 -8.24 -17.73 -0.03
CA THR A 165 -6.92 -17.18 -0.37
C THR A 165 -6.98 -16.49 -1.73
N ILE A 166 -6.56 -15.22 -1.77
CA ILE A 166 -6.37 -14.46 -2.99
C ILE A 166 -4.88 -14.44 -3.30
N SER A 167 -4.50 -14.90 -4.48
CA SER A 167 -3.10 -14.94 -4.93
C SER A 167 -2.75 -13.71 -5.71
N THR A 168 -1.53 -13.21 -5.57
CA THR A 168 -0.95 -12.21 -6.46
C THR A 168 -0.71 -12.82 -7.83
N THR A 169 -1.25 -12.19 -8.87
CA THR A 169 -1.08 -12.60 -10.26
C THR A 169 -0.26 -11.60 -11.09
N ARG A 170 0.03 -10.42 -10.50
CA ARG A 170 0.79 -9.34 -11.16
C ARG A 170 1.75 -8.67 -10.16
N TYR A 171 2.93 -8.29 -10.62
CA TYR A 171 3.97 -7.59 -9.87
C TYR A 171 4.56 -8.37 -8.68
N ALA A 172 4.52 -9.71 -8.72
CA ALA A 172 5.04 -10.54 -7.64
C ALA A 172 6.53 -10.25 -7.36
N GLY A 173 6.86 -9.98 -6.11
CA GLY A 173 8.21 -9.71 -5.65
C GLY A 173 8.67 -8.25 -5.74
N ASP A 174 7.85 -7.36 -6.33
CA ASP A 174 8.17 -5.94 -6.42
C ASP A 174 8.05 -5.26 -5.04
N SER A 175 8.79 -4.17 -4.86
CA SER A 175 8.61 -3.24 -3.75
C SER A 175 7.45 -2.28 -4.04
N ALA A 176 6.77 -1.81 -2.99
CA ALA A 176 5.70 -0.82 -3.08
C ALA A 176 6.08 0.46 -2.33
N SER A 177 5.75 1.61 -2.88
CA SER A 177 5.96 2.91 -2.24
C SER A 177 4.86 3.89 -2.60
N GLY A 178 4.62 4.89 -1.76
CA GLY A 178 3.63 5.92 -2.05
C GLY A 178 3.81 7.16 -1.18
N LEU A 179 3.34 8.27 -1.72
CA LEU A 179 3.17 9.52 -0.99
C LEU A 179 1.71 9.96 -1.12
N LEU A 180 1.02 9.94 0.00
CA LEU A 180 -0.41 10.14 0.09
C LEU A 180 -0.72 11.36 0.96
N THR A 181 -1.89 11.94 0.78
CA THR A 181 -2.46 12.97 1.63
C THR A 181 -3.61 12.41 2.45
N PHE A 182 -3.72 12.89 3.67
CA PHE A 182 -4.78 12.58 4.61
C PHE A 182 -5.66 13.83 4.77
N GLN A 183 -6.94 13.72 4.41
CA GLN A 183 -7.89 14.84 4.43
C GLN A 183 -9.18 14.43 5.16
N PRO A 184 -9.30 14.73 6.46
CA PRO A 184 -10.55 14.53 7.18
C PRO A 184 -11.60 15.54 6.67
N PRO A 185 -12.88 15.17 6.59
CA PRO A 185 -13.96 16.07 6.18
C PRO A 185 -14.14 17.24 7.16
N ASP A 186 -13.82 17.03 8.44
CA ASP A 186 -13.77 18.05 9.48
C ASP A 186 -12.43 17.97 10.23
N PRO A 187 -11.48 18.85 9.96
CA PRO A 187 -10.19 18.87 10.65
C PRO A 187 -10.30 19.22 12.13
N THR A 188 -11.41 19.82 12.59
CA THR A 188 -11.62 20.13 14.02
C THR A 188 -12.03 18.90 14.82
N ALA A 189 -12.49 17.82 14.17
CA ALA A 189 -12.86 16.56 14.81
C ALA A 189 -11.71 15.94 15.61
N CYS A 190 -10.46 16.23 15.28
CA CYS A 190 -9.27 15.81 16.04
C CYS A 190 -9.31 16.24 17.53
N ASN A 191 -10.03 17.31 17.85
CA ASN A 191 -10.14 17.84 19.21
C ASN A 191 -11.44 17.40 19.92
N THR A 192 -12.22 16.52 19.31
CA THR A 192 -13.45 15.97 19.90
C THR A 192 -13.20 14.61 20.54
N SER A 193 -14.10 14.17 21.39
CA SER A 193 -14.02 12.84 22.02
C SER A 193 -14.22 11.69 21.02
N THR A 194 -14.90 11.93 19.90
CA THR A 194 -15.10 10.94 18.84
C THR A 194 -13.88 10.83 17.92
N GLY A 195 -13.15 11.92 17.74
CA GLY A 195 -12.02 11.99 16.81
C GLY A 195 -12.45 11.97 15.33
N VAL A 196 -11.47 11.85 14.45
CA VAL A 196 -11.67 11.67 13.00
C VAL A 196 -11.96 10.20 12.72
N THR A 197 -13.19 9.89 12.33
CA THR A 197 -13.63 8.52 12.03
C THR A 197 -13.50 8.16 10.55
N SER A 198 -13.31 9.15 9.66
CA SER A 198 -13.04 8.91 8.25
C SER A 198 -12.18 10.02 7.64
N ALA A 199 -11.43 9.69 6.60
CA ALA A 199 -10.68 10.67 5.83
C ALA A 199 -10.56 10.24 4.37
N THR A 200 -10.48 11.22 3.47
CA THR A 200 -10.06 10.98 2.09
C THR A 200 -8.54 10.78 2.09
N ILE A 201 -8.12 9.73 1.39
CA ILE A 201 -6.72 9.41 1.12
C ILE A 201 -6.51 9.54 -0.38
N SER A 202 -5.53 10.34 -0.79
CA SER A 202 -5.21 10.51 -2.22
C SER A 202 -3.73 10.74 -2.44
N GLY A 203 -3.21 10.33 -3.59
CA GLY A 203 -1.81 10.56 -3.97
C GLY A 203 -1.25 9.53 -4.93
N GLY A 204 0.06 9.54 -5.12
CA GLY A 204 0.75 8.61 -5.99
C GLY A 204 1.21 7.36 -5.23
N ILE A 205 0.99 6.20 -5.83
CA ILE A 205 1.58 4.93 -5.41
C ILE A 205 2.34 4.32 -6.58
N GLY A 206 3.39 3.57 -6.29
CA GLY A 206 4.23 2.93 -7.30
C GLY A 206 4.78 1.59 -6.85
N LEU A 207 5.08 0.75 -7.86
CA LEU A 207 5.74 -0.53 -7.71
C LEU A 207 7.08 -0.47 -8.43
N ALA A 208 8.11 -1.08 -7.85
CA ALA A 208 9.46 -1.14 -8.41
C ALA A 208 10.06 -2.54 -8.18
N GLY A 209 10.60 -3.12 -9.24
CA GLY A 209 11.32 -4.40 -9.24
C GLY A 209 12.83 -4.23 -9.09
#